data_ae8a5efe8125cb386f05f36264642ae5
#
_entry.id   ae8a5efe8125cb386f05f36264642ae5
#
_cell.length_a   1.000
_cell.length_b   1.000
_cell.length_c   1.000
_cell.angle_alpha   90.00
_cell.angle_beta   90.00
_cell.angle_gamma   90.00
#
_symmetry.space_group_name_H-M   'P 1'
#
loop_
_entity.id
_entity.type
_entity.pdbx_description
1 polymer ?
#
loop_
_entity_poly.entity_id
_entity_poly.type
_entity_poly.pdbx_seq_one_letter_code
_entity_poly.pdbx_strand_id
1 'polypeptide(L)'
;MKAYERFLKYVTVRTPSDENSSTIPSSSCQFNLAHVLVDEMKAIGIEDAEVDDQCYVYGHIPATPGYENRTAIGFIAHMDTVADFCDHDVVPVGHENYDGEALALGDSGLTLSPEMFPHLRTLKGRTLITSDGTTILGADDKAGIAEILTAVEDLSDIPHGPISVAFTPDEEI
;
A
#
# COMPACT_ATOMS: atom_id res chain seq x y z
N MET A 1 -10.78 -9.44 3.12
CA MET A 1 -9.54 -9.85 2.37
C MET A 1 -8.34 -9.74 3.30
N LYS A 2 -7.28 -10.56 3.16
CA LYS A 2 -6.08 -10.43 4.01
C LYS A 2 -5.18 -9.28 3.50
N ALA A 3 -4.44 -8.64 4.40
CA ALA A 3 -3.59 -7.50 4.04
C ALA A 3 -2.58 -7.82 2.93
N TYR A 4 -1.93 -8.98 2.99
CA TYR A 4 -0.96 -9.36 1.95
C TYR A 4 -1.63 -9.60 0.57
N GLU A 5 -2.90 -10.03 0.52
CA GLU A 5 -3.63 -10.20 -0.74
C GLU A 5 -3.96 -8.85 -1.38
N ARG A 6 -4.34 -7.86 -0.55
CA ARG A 6 -4.48 -6.46 -0.99
C ARG A 6 -3.16 -5.90 -1.49
N PHE A 7 -2.13 -6.06 -0.70
CA PHE A 7 -0.79 -5.59 -1.04
C PHE A 7 -0.33 -6.12 -2.40
N LEU A 8 -0.44 -7.44 -2.64
CA LEU A 8 -0.09 -8.04 -3.92
C LEU A 8 -0.89 -7.47 -5.10
N LYS A 9 -2.15 -7.08 -4.88
CA LYS A 9 -2.97 -6.41 -5.88
C LYS A 9 -2.49 -4.98 -6.13
N TYR A 10 -2.16 -4.22 -5.07
CA TYR A 10 -1.81 -2.81 -5.22
C TYR A 10 -0.42 -2.60 -5.83
N VAL A 11 0.56 -3.44 -5.51
CA VAL A 11 1.92 -3.31 -6.07
C VAL A 11 1.97 -3.53 -7.57
N THR A 12 1.02 -4.28 -8.15
CA THR A 12 0.93 -4.44 -9.60
C THR A 12 0.40 -3.19 -10.32
N VAL A 13 -0.15 -2.21 -9.60
CA VAL A 13 -0.56 -0.93 -10.18
C VAL A 13 0.60 0.05 -10.06
N ARG A 14 1.16 0.41 -11.20
CA ARG A 14 2.32 1.30 -11.28
C ARG A 14 1.94 2.75 -10.96
N THR A 15 2.66 3.39 -10.03
CA THR A 15 2.35 4.74 -9.51
C THR A 15 3.61 5.59 -9.22
N PRO A 16 4.62 5.65 -10.08
CA PRO A 16 5.77 6.51 -9.80
C PRO A 16 5.36 7.98 -9.76
N SER A 17 5.91 8.74 -8.83
CA SER A 17 5.91 10.19 -8.84
C SER A 17 6.97 10.73 -9.80
N ASP A 18 6.90 12.03 -10.15
CA ASP A 18 7.84 12.70 -11.06
C ASP A 18 8.26 14.04 -10.47
N GLU A 19 9.45 14.12 -9.90
CA GLU A 19 10.02 15.33 -9.31
C GLU A 19 10.16 16.52 -10.27
N ASN A 20 10.14 16.26 -11.58
CA ASN A 20 10.24 17.30 -12.61
C ASN A 20 8.87 17.81 -13.07
N SER A 21 7.79 17.23 -12.58
CA SER A 21 6.42 17.63 -12.91
C SER A 21 6.02 18.91 -12.14
N SER A 22 5.16 19.70 -12.75
CA SER A 22 4.52 20.84 -12.11
C SER A 22 3.02 20.65 -11.84
N THR A 23 2.52 19.43 -12.07
CA THR A 23 1.12 19.06 -11.84
C THR A 23 0.95 18.29 -10.54
N ILE A 24 -0.27 18.24 -10.02
CA ILE A 24 -0.67 17.37 -8.91
C ILE A 24 -1.86 16.53 -9.39
N PRO A 25 -1.75 15.18 -9.40
CA PRO A 25 -0.51 14.44 -9.07
C PRO A 25 0.59 14.71 -10.08
N SER A 26 1.83 14.52 -9.67
CA SER A 26 3.02 14.69 -10.52
C SER A 26 3.00 13.73 -11.72
N SER A 27 2.37 12.58 -11.55
CA SER A 27 2.18 11.55 -12.59
C SER A 27 0.72 11.09 -12.60
N SER A 28 0.06 11.21 -13.75
CA SER A 28 -1.36 10.85 -13.90
C SER A 28 -1.65 9.36 -13.69
N CYS A 29 -0.65 8.49 -13.76
CA CYS A 29 -0.84 7.06 -13.52
C CYS A 29 -1.23 6.73 -12.06
N GLN A 30 -1.00 7.64 -11.10
CA GLN A 30 -1.42 7.48 -9.72
C GLN A 30 -2.96 7.37 -9.59
N PHE A 31 -3.72 8.01 -10.49
CA PHE A 31 -5.18 7.83 -10.55
C PHE A 31 -5.62 6.38 -10.78
N ASN A 32 -4.78 5.54 -11.39
CA ASN A 32 -5.13 4.13 -11.60
C ASN A 32 -5.29 3.40 -10.26
N LEU A 33 -4.38 3.64 -9.31
CA LEU A 33 -4.52 3.06 -7.97
C LEU A 33 -5.63 3.76 -7.18
N ALA A 34 -5.75 5.08 -7.27
CA ALA A 34 -6.79 5.85 -6.59
C ALA A 34 -8.20 5.31 -6.90
N HIS A 35 -8.51 5.05 -8.17
CA HIS A 35 -9.81 4.47 -8.55
C HIS A 35 -10.01 3.05 -8.00
N VAL A 36 -8.97 2.21 -8.03
CA VAL A 36 -9.02 0.86 -7.41
C VAL A 36 -9.35 0.96 -5.92
N LEU A 37 -8.75 1.92 -5.22
CA LEU A 37 -8.96 2.12 -3.78
C LEU A 37 -10.37 2.64 -3.49
N VAL A 38 -10.88 3.61 -4.26
CA VAL A 38 -12.26 4.11 -4.12
C VAL A 38 -13.27 2.97 -4.29
N ASP A 39 -13.10 2.13 -5.32
CA ASP A 39 -14.00 1.00 -5.56
C ASP A 39 -13.94 -0.01 -4.41
N GLU A 40 -12.75 -0.30 -3.89
CA GLU A 40 -12.59 -1.21 -2.77
C GLU A 40 -13.13 -0.63 -1.46
N MET A 41 -12.88 0.64 -1.18
CA MET A 41 -13.44 1.35 -0.01
C MET A 41 -14.96 1.27 0.00
N LYS A 42 -15.61 1.52 -1.15
CA LYS A 42 -17.07 1.36 -1.28
C LYS A 42 -17.54 -0.08 -1.07
N ALA A 43 -16.79 -1.04 -1.59
CA ALA A 43 -17.11 -2.47 -1.42
C ALA A 43 -17.05 -2.95 0.03
N ILE A 44 -16.21 -2.32 0.88
CA ILE A 44 -16.12 -2.62 2.32
C ILE A 44 -17.00 -1.69 3.19
N GLY A 45 -17.86 -0.86 2.58
CA GLY A 45 -18.89 -0.07 3.28
C GLY A 45 -18.52 1.38 3.56
N ILE A 46 -17.44 1.91 3.01
CA ILE A 46 -17.11 3.35 3.07
C ILE A 46 -17.81 4.04 1.88
N GLU A 47 -19.10 4.36 2.07
CA GLU A 47 -19.98 4.79 0.97
C GLU A 47 -19.59 6.14 0.36
N ASP A 48 -19.01 7.04 1.15
CA ASP A 48 -18.59 8.38 0.76
C ASP A 48 -17.17 8.42 0.16
N ALA A 49 -16.54 7.25 -0.06
CA ALA A 49 -15.22 7.19 -0.65
C ALA A 49 -15.18 7.88 -2.02
N GLU A 50 -14.24 8.79 -2.17
CA GLU A 50 -14.04 9.56 -3.41
C GLU A 50 -12.56 9.84 -3.67
N VAL A 51 -12.24 10.19 -4.90
CA VAL A 51 -10.95 10.74 -5.31
C VAL A 51 -11.19 12.12 -5.90
N ASP A 52 -10.40 13.11 -5.46
CA ASP A 52 -10.48 14.46 -5.98
C ASP A 52 -9.64 14.67 -7.26
N ASP A 53 -9.68 15.89 -7.80
CA ASP A 53 -8.95 16.26 -9.02
C ASP A 53 -7.43 16.38 -8.83
N GLN A 54 -6.95 16.33 -7.60
CA GLN A 54 -5.54 16.28 -7.23
C GLN A 54 -5.08 14.87 -6.81
N CYS A 55 -5.93 13.84 -7.04
CA CYS A 55 -5.64 12.44 -6.75
C CYS A 55 -5.60 12.08 -5.26
N TYR A 56 -6.14 12.90 -4.36
CA TYR A 56 -6.33 12.48 -2.98
C TYR A 56 -7.58 11.60 -2.87
N VAL A 57 -7.45 10.47 -2.22
CA VAL A 57 -8.57 9.56 -1.91
C VAL A 57 -9.00 9.78 -0.46
N TYR A 58 -10.30 9.94 -0.23
CA TYR A 58 -10.87 10.14 1.10
C TYR A 58 -12.03 9.19 1.35
N GLY A 59 -12.28 8.91 2.62
CA GLY A 59 -13.47 8.21 3.06
C GLY A 59 -13.64 8.29 4.57
N HIS A 60 -14.89 8.15 5.03
CA HIS A 60 -15.25 8.26 6.43
C HIS A 60 -16.08 7.06 6.88
N ILE A 61 -15.75 6.58 8.07
CA ILE A 61 -16.50 5.53 8.74
C ILE A 61 -17.21 6.18 9.95
N PRO A 62 -18.55 6.22 9.96
CA PRO A 62 -19.31 6.77 11.07
C PRO A 62 -18.99 6.02 12.36
N ALA A 63 -19.07 6.73 13.49
CA ALA A 63 -18.95 6.09 14.78
C ALA A 63 -20.03 5.02 15.01
N THR A 64 -19.70 3.98 15.72
CA THR A 64 -20.70 3.05 16.26
C THR A 64 -21.72 3.80 17.12
N PRO A 65 -23.04 3.48 17.05
CA PRO A 65 -24.05 4.14 17.89
C PRO A 65 -23.67 4.18 19.38
N GLY A 66 -23.65 5.38 19.95
CA GLY A 66 -23.21 5.65 21.32
C GLY A 66 -21.72 6.00 21.48
N TYR A 67 -20.94 6.00 20.38
CA TYR A 67 -19.52 6.36 20.36
C TYR A 67 -19.22 7.65 19.57
N GLU A 68 -20.25 8.41 19.19
CA GLU A 68 -20.14 9.60 18.33
C GLU A 68 -19.27 10.72 18.95
N ASN A 69 -19.23 10.77 20.29
CA ASN A 69 -18.43 11.76 21.03
C ASN A 69 -16.99 11.28 21.36
N ARG A 70 -16.58 10.13 20.83
CA ARG A 70 -15.19 9.66 20.98
C ARG A 70 -14.29 10.45 20.04
N THR A 71 -13.00 10.56 20.41
CA THR A 71 -11.99 11.20 19.54
C THR A 71 -11.98 10.51 18.18
N ALA A 72 -12.09 11.30 17.12
CA ALA A 72 -11.91 10.80 15.77
C ALA A 72 -10.46 10.34 15.53
N ILE A 73 -10.28 9.28 14.76
CA ILE A 73 -8.97 8.77 14.36
C ILE A 73 -8.85 8.91 12.85
N GLY A 74 -7.67 9.38 12.37
CA GLY A 74 -7.33 9.42 10.96
C GLY A 74 -6.22 8.43 10.62
N PHE A 75 -6.36 7.74 9.50
CA PHE A 75 -5.32 6.91 8.90
C PHE A 75 -4.89 7.51 7.57
N ILE A 76 -3.59 7.59 7.34
CA ILE A 76 -3.00 8.11 6.11
C ILE A 76 -1.93 7.13 5.64
N ALA A 77 -1.87 6.93 4.31
CA ALA A 77 -0.80 6.26 3.60
C ALA A 77 -0.66 6.90 2.20
N HIS A 78 0.52 6.79 1.56
CA HIS A 78 0.67 7.33 0.23
C HIS A 78 0.58 6.25 -0.86
N MET A 79 0.15 6.66 -2.06
CA MET A 79 -0.09 5.77 -3.18
C MET A 79 1.10 5.68 -4.13
N ASP A 80 1.88 6.75 -4.20
CA ASP A 80 3.01 6.84 -5.12
C ASP A 80 4.22 6.03 -4.65
N THR A 81 5.14 5.86 -5.55
CA THR A 81 6.45 5.26 -5.31
C THR A 81 7.51 6.16 -5.90
N VAL A 82 8.75 6.05 -5.44
CA VAL A 82 9.89 6.66 -6.11
C VAL A 82 9.92 6.26 -7.59
N ALA A 83 10.43 7.14 -8.45
CA ALA A 83 10.53 6.90 -9.87
C ALA A 83 11.64 5.89 -10.24
N ASP A 84 12.64 5.75 -9.37
CA ASP A 84 13.79 4.88 -9.61
C ASP A 84 13.38 3.41 -9.74
N PHE A 85 13.84 2.74 -10.78
CA PHE A 85 13.53 1.34 -11.04
C PHE A 85 12.02 1.01 -11.06
N CYS A 86 11.21 1.94 -11.56
CA CYS A 86 9.75 1.81 -11.69
C CYS A 86 9.26 2.14 -13.10
N ASP A 87 10.00 1.72 -14.14
CA ASP A 87 9.71 2.00 -15.55
C ASP A 87 8.77 0.99 -16.21
N HIS A 88 8.51 -0.15 -15.57
CA HIS A 88 7.58 -1.19 -16.01
C HIS A 88 6.80 -1.80 -14.83
N ASP A 89 5.94 -2.75 -15.12
CA ASP A 89 5.05 -3.35 -14.13
C ASP A 89 5.82 -4.21 -13.12
N VAL A 90 5.44 -4.10 -11.86
CA VAL A 90 6.02 -4.86 -10.77
C VAL A 90 5.57 -6.32 -10.84
N VAL A 91 6.53 -7.24 -10.75
CA VAL A 91 6.26 -8.68 -10.61
C VAL A 91 6.55 -9.10 -9.17
N PRO A 92 5.53 -9.17 -8.30
CA PRO A 92 5.72 -9.59 -6.91
C PRO A 92 5.96 -11.10 -6.84
N VAL A 93 6.92 -11.51 -6.00
CA VAL A 93 7.30 -12.92 -5.78
C VAL A 93 7.18 -13.27 -4.30
N GLY A 94 6.41 -14.31 -3.99
CA GLY A 94 6.26 -14.83 -2.64
C GLY A 94 7.24 -15.97 -2.35
N HIS A 95 7.95 -15.90 -1.24
CA HIS A 95 8.90 -16.92 -0.76
C HIS A 95 8.39 -17.48 0.57
N GLU A 96 7.69 -18.60 0.50
CA GLU A 96 7.15 -19.27 1.69
C GLU A 96 8.26 -19.94 2.51
N ASN A 97 8.09 -19.93 3.84
CA ASN A 97 9.03 -20.55 4.78
C ASN A 97 10.49 -20.12 4.55
N TYR A 98 10.69 -18.80 4.35
CA TYR A 98 12.03 -18.24 4.14
C TYR A 98 13.05 -18.80 5.15
N ASP A 99 14.18 -19.26 4.67
CA ASP A 99 15.18 -19.98 5.49
C ASP A 99 16.15 -19.07 6.26
N GLY A 100 16.11 -17.76 6.00
CA GLY A 100 17.00 -16.77 6.62
C GLY A 100 18.34 -16.60 5.91
N GLU A 101 18.54 -17.21 4.76
CA GLU A 101 19.76 -17.18 3.97
C GLU A 101 19.65 -16.19 2.79
N ALA A 102 20.69 -16.10 1.97
CA ALA A 102 20.71 -15.23 0.81
C ALA A 102 19.68 -15.67 -0.25
N LEU A 103 18.91 -14.71 -0.78
CA LEU A 103 17.81 -14.92 -1.71
C LEU A 103 18.10 -14.21 -3.04
N ALA A 104 18.21 -14.96 -4.14
CA ALA A 104 18.29 -14.38 -5.48
C ALA A 104 16.94 -13.82 -5.91
N LEU A 105 16.93 -12.63 -6.54
CA LEU A 105 15.73 -11.97 -7.04
C LEU A 105 15.55 -12.29 -8.53
N GLY A 106 14.80 -13.35 -8.81
CA GLY A 106 14.57 -13.82 -10.18
C GLY A 106 15.89 -14.02 -10.95
N ASP A 107 15.90 -13.60 -12.21
CA ASP A 107 17.07 -13.63 -13.11
C ASP A 107 17.78 -12.27 -13.19
N SER A 108 17.50 -11.32 -12.31
CA SER A 108 18.05 -9.96 -12.32
C SER A 108 19.56 -9.91 -11.97
N GLY A 109 20.09 -10.96 -11.39
CA GLY A 109 21.46 -10.99 -10.85
C GLY A 109 21.58 -10.32 -9.47
N LEU A 110 20.51 -9.77 -8.93
CA LEU A 110 20.48 -9.19 -7.58
C LEU A 110 20.22 -10.26 -6.52
N THR A 111 20.79 -10.05 -5.33
CA THR A 111 20.62 -10.94 -4.19
C THR A 111 20.36 -10.14 -2.93
N LEU A 112 19.29 -10.48 -2.22
CA LEU A 112 19.08 -10.04 -0.85
C LEU A 112 19.89 -10.94 0.07
N SER A 113 20.85 -10.40 0.83
CA SER A 113 21.66 -11.19 1.72
C SER A 113 21.59 -10.71 3.17
N PRO A 114 21.63 -11.63 4.15
CA PRO A 114 21.69 -11.28 5.57
C PRO A 114 22.97 -10.56 5.98
N GLU A 115 24.01 -10.60 5.17
CA GLU A 115 25.25 -9.82 5.37
C GLU A 115 24.99 -8.34 5.11
N MET A 116 24.20 -8.02 4.08
CA MET A 116 23.82 -6.65 3.72
C MET A 116 22.63 -6.19 4.55
N PHE A 117 21.65 -7.06 4.79
CA PHE A 117 20.42 -6.79 5.52
C PHE A 117 20.24 -7.75 6.71
N PRO A 118 20.90 -7.52 7.85
CA PRO A 118 20.96 -8.48 8.98
C PRO A 118 19.58 -8.88 9.55
N HIS A 119 18.57 -8.01 9.41
CA HIS A 119 17.21 -8.30 9.90
C HIS A 119 16.55 -9.48 9.18
N LEU A 120 16.98 -9.82 7.96
CA LEU A 120 16.47 -10.98 7.21
C LEU A 120 16.57 -12.29 8.01
N ARG A 121 17.61 -12.44 8.86
CA ARG A 121 17.74 -13.61 9.75
C ARG A 121 16.58 -13.75 10.72
N THR A 122 15.92 -12.65 11.08
CA THR A 122 14.76 -12.64 12.00
C THR A 122 13.45 -13.06 11.32
N LEU A 123 13.46 -13.10 9.99
CA LEU A 123 12.29 -13.44 9.18
C LEU A 123 12.21 -14.93 8.82
N LYS A 124 13.14 -15.75 9.32
CA LYS A 124 13.15 -17.19 9.11
C LYS A 124 11.80 -17.84 9.48
N GLY A 125 11.29 -18.68 8.58
CA GLY A 125 9.99 -19.35 8.72
C GLY A 125 8.79 -18.49 8.37
N ARG A 126 9.00 -17.23 7.97
CA ARG A 126 7.94 -16.35 7.47
C ARG A 126 7.82 -16.43 5.96
N THR A 127 6.72 -15.94 5.41
CA THR A 127 6.62 -15.66 3.98
C THR A 127 7.20 -14.28 3.71
N LEU A 128 8.18 -14.22 2.81
CA LEU A 128 8.79 -12.98 2.34
C LEU A 128 8.19 -12.63 0.97
N ILE A 129 7.85 -11.38 0.74
CA ILE A 129 7.41 -10.89 -0.56
C ILE A 129 8.47 -9.95 -1.10
N THR A 130 8.94 -10.20 -2.32
CA THR A 130 9.91 -9.35 -3.03
C THR A 130 9.38 -8.99 -4.42
N SER A 131 10.04 -8.07 -5.12
CA SER A 131 9.94 -8.05 -6.58
C SER A 131 10.82 -9.17 -7.18
N ASP A 132 10.76 -9.33 -8.50
CA ASP A 132 11.67 -10.22 -9.24
C ASP A 132 13.08 -9.63 -9.42
N GLY A 133 13.33 -8.44 -8.85
CA GLY A 133 14.61 -7.73 -8.92
C GLY A 133 14.77 -6.84 -10.14
N THR A 134 13.79 -6.75 -11.02
CA THR A 134 13.81 -5.83 -12.18
C THR A 134 13.22 -4.47 -11.85
N THR A 135 12.35 -4.40 -10.83
CA THR A 135 11.76 -3.16 -10.31
C THR A 135 11.89 -3.09 -8.79
N ILE A 136 11.58 -1.92 -8.21
CA ILE A 136 11.23 -1.83 -6.79
C ILE A 136 9.93 -2.60 -6.54
N LEU A 137 9.67 -3.00 -5.30
CA LEU A 137 8.39 -3.65 -4.92
C LEU A 137 7.26 -2.63 -4.71
N GLY A 138 7.59 -1.44 -4.21
CA GLY A 138 6.61 -0.41 -3.85
C GLY A 138 5.86 -0.75 -2.56
N ALA A 139 6.53 -1.40 -1.60
CA ALA A 139 5.94 -1.70 -0.29
C ALA A 139 5.68 -0.43 0.52
N ASP A 140 6.50 0.55 0.37
CA ASP A 140 6.33 1.91 0.84
C ASP A 140 5.54 2.73 -0.19
N ASP A 141 4.27 3.15 0.05
CA ASP A 141 3.50 2.75 1.25
C ASP A 141 2.22 1.97 0.90
N LYS A 142 2.25 1.16 -0.18
CA LYS A 142 1.12 0.28 -0.56
C LYS A 142 0.85 -0.80 0.50
N ALA A 143 1.84 -1.11 1.34
CA ALA A 143 1.62 -2.00 2.47
C ALA A 143 0.76 -1.32 3.53
N GLY A 144 1.03 -0.06 3.87
CA GLY A 144 0.19 0.74 4.78
C GLY A 144 -1.24 0.88 4.27
N ILE A 145 -1.44 1.13 2.98
CA ILE A 145 -2.79 1.13 2.37
C ILE A 145 -3.50 -0.21 2.62
N ALA A 146 -2.82 -1.33 2.35
CA ALA A 146 -3.39 -2.66 2.50
C ALA A 146 -3.72 -2.98 3.96
N GLU A 147 -2.88 -2.56 4.90
CA GLU A 147 -3.10 -2.73 6.34
C GLU A 147 -4.28 -1.89 6.83
N ILE A 148 -4.37 -0.61 6.43
CA ILE A 148 -5.46 0.30 6.79
C ILE A 148 -6.80 -0.28 6.32
N LEU A 149 -6.94 -0.63 5.03
CA LEU A 149 -8.20 -1.15 4.51
C LEU A 149 -8.58 -2.52 5.11
N THR A 150 -7.59 -3.34 5.47
CA THR A 150 -7.85 -4.59 6.18
C THR A 150 -8.33 -4.35 7.59
N ALA A 151 -7.68 -3.43 8.33
CA ALA A 151 -8.09 -3.07 9.68
C ALA A 151 -9.51 -2.49 9.70
N VAL A 152 -9.83 -1.62 8.73
CA VAL A 152 -11.16 -1.01 8.60
C VAL A 152 -12.24 -2.06 8.28
N GLU A 153 -11.97 -3.00 7.36
CA GLU A 153 -12.90 -4.10 7.06
C GLU A 153 -13.18 -4.97 8.30
N ASP A 154 -12.16 -5.20 9.13
CA ASP A 154 -12.28 -6.02 10.35
C ASP A 154 -12.96 -5.27 11.53
N LEU A 155 -13.20 -3.94 11.41
CA LEU A 155 -13.85 -3.14 12.45
C LEU A 155 -15.37 -3.37 12.55
N SER A 156 -16.00 -4.08 11.64
CA SER A 156 -17.47 -4.21 11.54
C SER A 156 -18.17 -4.59 12.85
N ASP A 157 -17.50 -5.35 13.72
CA ASP A 157 -18.02 -5.83 15.01
C ASP A 157 -17.34 -5.17 16.23
N ILE A 158 -16.47 -4.18 16.02
CA ILE A 158 -15.71 -3.51 17.07
C ILE A 158 -16.26 -2.09 17.28
N PRO A 159 -16.77 -1.74 18.47
CA PRO A 159 -17.24 -0.38 18.74
C PRO A 159 -16.12 0.65 18.62
N HIS A 160 -16.34 1.69 17.82
CA HIS A 160 -15.35 2.73 17.53
C HIS A 160 -15.97 4.13 17.40
N GLY A 161 -15.15 5.16 17.61
CA GLY A 161 -15.48 6.55 17.28
C GLY A 161 -15.43 6.80 15.75
N PRO A 162 -15.62 8.05 15.32
CA PRO A 162 -15.46 8.38 13.89
C PRO A 162 -14.06 8.05 13.39
N ILE A 163 -13.97 7.50 12.17
CA ILE A 163 -12.69 7.20 11.53
C ILE A 163 -12.65 7.87 10.15
N SER A 164 -11.52 8.48 9.82
CA SER A 164 -11.25 9.02 8.50
C SER A 164 -10.07 8.27 7.87
N VAL A 165 -10.12 8.04 6.58
CA VAL A 165 -9.04 7.43 5.81
C VAL A 165 -8.67 8.37 4.68
N ALA A 166 -7.38 8.59 4.45
CA ALA A 166 -6.87 9.34 3.32
C ALA A 166 -5.70 8.62 2.66
N PHE A 167 -5.70 8.53 1.33
CA PHE A 167 -4.55 8.06 0.57
C PHE A 167 -4.05 9.19 -0.33
N THR A 168 -2.76 9.50 -0.23
CA THR A 168 -2.18 10.70 -0.81
C THR A 168 -1.32 10.37 -2.04
N PRO A 169 -1.25 11.27 -3.02
CA PRO A 169 -0.24 11.23 -4.06
C PRO A 169 1.05 11.92 -3.60
N ASP A 170 2.14 11.76 -4.36
CA ASP A 170 3.34 12.61 -4.38
C ASP A 170 4.05 12.78 -3.02
N GLU A 171 4.12 11.75 -2.20
CA GLU A 171 4.86 11.77 -0.95
C GLU A 171 6.38 11.69 -1.20
N GLU A 172 6.78 10.98 -2.26
CA GLU A 172 8.16 10.63 -2.58
C GLU A 172 8.94 11.72 -3.34
N ILE A 173 8.37 12.96 -3.45
CA ILE A 173 9.02 14.10 -4.13
C ILE A 173 8.94 15.39 -3.35
#